data_bfa2c368aa7db14f6e8eec839630c159
#
_entry.id   bfa2c368aa7db14f6e8eec839630c159
#
_cell.length_a   1.000
_cell.length_b   1.000
_cell.length_c   1.000
_cell.angle_alpha   90.00
_cell.angle_beta   90.00
_cell.angle_gamma   90.00
#
_symmetry.space_group_name_H-M   'P 1'
#
loop_
_entity.id
_entity.type
_entity.pdbx_description
1 polymer ?
#
loop_
_entity_poly.entity_id
_entity_poly.type
_entity_poly.pdbx_seq_one_letter_code
_entity_poly.pdbx_strand_id
1 'polypeptide(L)'
;MEIVHVYTKLREEFGRQAIFSDRPAELLVDVLPDPSLGLQFIEKTPRDQALQACLDMSEHQVNTERFESDSCGINHVEGGWPKDVNPQEMEQTIRFRKKVEKDESYINSTLHLGSVMEHCNRQNNAVDIYQVYFEDEEEVEESLEPPSAKTINVFRDPNEVKRTVTGLSWHPDSGRKLAAAYSCLEFQKTSKDMSLDSYIWDVENPNRPEMTLKPASPLVCLDYNPKDSHTLVGGSYNGQIAYWDTRRGSQPVEFSSVEQSHRDPVYKIIWLQSKTGTDAFSASTDGQVLWWDVRKLSEPTERLVLDLGREGNLDRALGAISLEFEATMPTKFMVGTEQGVVVSCNRKAKTPAEKIVCTYDGHHGPVYALQRNPFFPKNFLTVGDWTARIWSEDIKESSIMWTKYQMSYLMDACWSPVRPSVFFTVKMDGVLDVWDILFKQNDPTLSLKVCDEALYSLRVQDNGRLVACGSQQGGATLLEICSGLSTLQKNEKSLLAAMFERETKREKILEARQREIRLKERSRSEQSREEEGGREEGEESPDQLIVRAENDFYSVVETELRKRREREDEANREKGVCEEKEVKNEVEASETSQ
;
A
#
# COMPACT_ATOMS: atom_id res chain seq x y z
N MET A 1 -26.10 -4.39 -47.15
CA MET A 1 -26.65 -4.98 -45.91
C MET A 1 -25.92 -4.29 -44.78
N GLU A 2 -26.55 -3.35 -44.11
CA GLU A 2 -25.95 -2.69 -42.96
C GLU A 2 -25.98 -3.66 -41.79
N ILE A 3 -24.81 -4.04 -41.30
CA ILE A 3 -24.69 -4.87 -40.11
C ILE A 3 -24.76 -3.92 -38.92
N VAL A 4 -25.89 -3.89 -38.25
CA VAL A 4 -26.09 -3.10 -37.05
C VAL A 4 -25.74 -3.98 -35.84
N HIS A 5 -24.54 -3.84 -35.30
CA HIS A 5 -24.16 -4.45 -34.04
C HIS A 5 -24.43 -3.46 -32.91
N VAL A 6 -25.31 -3.80 -32.02
CA VAL A 6 -25.64 -2.95 -30.87
C VAL A 6 -24.96 -3.53 -29.62
N TYR A 7 -24.08 -2.73 -29.04
CA TYR A 7 -23.42 -3.03 -27.77
C TYR A 7 -24.11 -2.26 -26.65
N THR A 8 -24.77 -2.96 -25.77
CA THR A 8 -25.27 -2.38 -24.53
C THR A 8 -24.82 -3.27 -23.39
N LYS A 9 -24.04 -2.73 -22.49
CA LYS A 9 -23.68 -3.41 -21.26
C LYS A 9 -24.04 -2.51 -20.10
N LEU A 10 -25.03 -2.93 -19.32
CA LEU A 10 -25.35 -2.30 -18.05
C LEU A 10 -24.22 -2.62 -17.05
N ARG A 11 -23.99 -1.71 -16.12
CA ARG A 11 -22.94 -1.88 -15.09
C ARG A 11 -23.17 -3.14 -14.25
N GLU A 12 -24.43 -3.51 -14.06
CA GLU A 12 -24.89 -4.72 -13.38
C GLU A 12 -24.55 -6.02 -14.12
N GLU A 13 -24.24 -5.94 -15.41
CA GLU A 13 -23.92 -7.09 -16.27
C GLU A 13 -22.40 -7.34 -16.43
N PHE A 14 -21.57 -6.61 -15.68
CA PHE A 14 -20.14 -6.85 -15.67
C PHE A 14 -19.82 -8.25 -15.12
N GLY A 15 -19.07 -9.04 -15.88
CA GLY A 15 -18.81 -10.45 -15.59
C GLY A 15 -19.77 -11.40 -16.30
N ARG A 16 -20.83 -10.89 -16.93
CA ARG A 16 -21.75 -11.64 -17.80
C ARG A 16 -21.39 -11.44 -19.28
N GLN A 17 -22.07 -12.15 -20.15
CA GLN A 17 -21.85 -12.04 -21.60
C GLN A 17 -22.12 -10.60 -22.06
N ALA A 18 -21.13 -9.99 -22.71
CA ALA A 18 -21.26 -8.64 -23.23
C ALA A 18 -22.23 -8.63 -24.42
N ILE A 19 -23.21 -7.75 -24.38
CA ILE A 19 -24.12 -7.48 -25.48
C ILE A 19 -23.65 -6.19 -26.15
N PHE A 20 -23.16 -6.31 -27.38
CA PHE A 20 -22.69 -5.18 -28.15
C PHE A 20 -23.80 -4.60 -29.03
N SER A 21 -23.94 -3.30 -29.08
CA SER A 21 -24.94 -2.59 -29.84
C SER A 21 -24.32 -1.44 -30.63
N ASP A 22 -24.41 -1.49 -31.95
CA ASP A 22 -23.97 -0.43 -32.88
C ASP A 22 -24.95 0.72 -33.04
N ARG A 23 -25.89 0.86 -32.13
CA ARG A 23 -26.62 2.13 -32.11
C ARG A 23 -25.60 3.23 -31.81
N PRO A 24 -25.57 4.32 -32.62
CA PRO A 24 -24.85 5.52 -32.19
C PRO A 24 -25.30 5.78 -30.76
N ALA A 25 -24.36 6.05 -29.88
CA ALA A 25 -24.67 6.35 -28.50
C ALA A 25 -25.76 7.42 -28.52
N GLU A 26 -26.98 7.03 -28.22
CA GLU A 26 -28.01 7.98 -27.87
C GLU A 26 -27.56 8.57 -26.54
N LEU A 27 -26.67 9.54 -26.64
CA LEU A 27 -26.42 10.51 -25.59
C LEU A 27 -27.64 11.42 -25.48
N LEU A 28 -28.80 10.84 -25.40
CA LEU A 28 -29.98 11.44 -24.83
C LEU A 28 -30.03 11.15 -23.34
N VAL A 29 -28.95 11.48 -22.67
CA VAL A 29 -29.09 11.90 -21.31
C VAL A 29 -29.50 13.36 -21.39
N ASP A 30 -30.78 13.62 -21.52
CA ASP A 30 -31.37 14.86 -21.06
C ASP A 30 -31.09 14.87 -19.53
N VAL A 31 -29.96 15.37 -19.16
CA VAL A 31 -29.71 15.77 -17.79
C VAL A 31 -30.62 16.97 -17.59
N LEU A 32 -31.82 16.72 -17.12
CA LEU A 32 -32.71 17.79 -16.68
C LEU A 32 -31.92 18.65 -15.69
N PRO A 33 -31.89 19.97 -15.87
CA PRO A 33 -31.19 20.84 -14.95
C PRO A 33 -31.75 20.64 -13.55
N ASP A 34 -30.91 20.12 -12.66
CA ASP A 34 -31.27 19.98 -11.26
C ASP A 34 -31.22 21.38 -10.60
N PRO A 35 -32.34 21.92 -10.12
CA PRO A 35 -32.35 23.24 -9.49
C PRO A 35 -31.42 23.32 -8.27
N SER A 36 -31.15 22.21 -7.60
CA SER A 36 -30.26 22.16 -6.45
C SER A 36 -28.78 22.31 -6.86
N LEU A 37 -28.42 21.76 -8.01
CA LEU A 37 -27.08 21.96 -8.59
C LEU A 37 -26.93 23.35 -9.20
N GLY A 38 -28.04 23.91 -9.73
CA GLY A 38 -28.07 25.29 -10.23
C GLY A 38 -27.77 26.33 -9.15
N LEU A 39 -28.16 26.08 -7.91
CA LEU A 39 -27.83 26.94 -6.77
C LEU A 39 -26.35 26.86 -6.34
N GLN A 40 -25.69 25.78 -6.66
CA GLN A 40 -24.26 25.59 -6.39
C GLN A 40 -23.39 26.09 -7.56
N PHE A 41 -23.97 26.31 -8.71
CA PHE A 41 -23.29 26.84 -9.86
C PHE A 41 -23.10 28.35 -9.66
N ILE A 42 -21.88 28.75 -9.30
CA ILE A 42 -21.52 30.16 -9.32
C ILE A 42 -21.42 30.57 -10.80
N GLU A 43 -22.44 31.23 -11.28
CA GLU A 43 -22.45 31.84 -12.59
C GLU A 43 -21.27 32.81 -12.66
N LYS A 44 -20.19 32.39 -13.30
CA LYS A 44 -19.12 33.32 -13.63
C LYS A 44 -19.69 34.28 -14.63
N THR A 45 -19.87 35.53 -14.25
CA THR A 45 -20.22 36.62 -15.18
C THR A 45 -19.33 36.47 -16.41
N PRO A 46 -19.92 36.27 -17.59
CA PRO A 46 -19.16 36.16 -18.80
C PRO A 46 -18.37 37.45 -18.97
N ARG A 47 -17.09 37.38 -18.78
CA ARG A 47 -16.17 38.43 -19.18
C ARG A 47 -15.73 38.07 -20.57
N ASP A 48 -15.95 38.94 -21.51
CA ASP A 48 -15.29 38.89 -22.82
C ASP A 48 -13.78 39.01 -22.59
N GLN A 49 -13.17 37.90 -22.28
CA GLN A 49 -11.74 37.72 -22.33
C GLN A 49 -11.48 36.92 -23.59
N ALA A 50 -10.87 37.54 -24.55
CA ALA A 50 -10.24 36.83 -25.66
C ALA A 50 -9.07 36.03 -25.09
N LEU A 51 -9.36 34.85 -24.57
CA LEU A 51 -8.35 33.87 -24.18
C LEU A 51 -8.08 33.04 -25.44
N GLN A 52 -6.94 33.24 -26.03
CA GLN A 52 -6.44 32.44 -27.16
C GLN A 52 -6.47 30.94 -26.85
N ALA A 53 -6.37 30.57 -25.56
CA ALA A 53 -6.49 29.21 -25.09
C ALA A 53 -7.89 28.59 -25.30
N CYS A 54 -8.95 29.40 -25.42
CA CYS A 54 -10.29 28.88 -25.71
C CYS A 54 -10.47 28.53 -27.19
N LEU A 55 -9.65 29.07 -28.08
CA LEU A 55 -9.70 28.75 -29.51
C LEU A 55 -9.10 27.37 -29.79
N ASP A 56 -8.13 26.96 -29.00
CA ASP A 56 -7.54 25.63 -29.13
C ASP A 56 -8.53 24.51 -28.78
N MET A 57 -9.53 24.82 -27.99
CA MET A 57 -10.59 23.86 -27.64
C MET A 57 -11.53 23.58 -28.83
N SER A 58 -11.59 24.46 -29.82
CA SER A 58 -12.31 24.19 -31.07
C SER A 58 -11.62 23.11 -31.89
N GLU A 59 -10.32 22.96 -31.76
CA GLU A 59 -9.58 21.88 -32.41
C GLU A 59 -9.95 20.50 -31.87
N HIS A 60 -10.36 20.40 -30.63
CA HIS A 60 -10.90 19.15 -30.10
C HIS A 60 -12.23 18.75 -30.77
N GLN A 61 -13.06 19.70 -31.15
CA GLN A 61 -14.27 19.42 -31.90
C GLN A 61 -13.94 18.92 -33.30
N VAL A 62 -12.89 19.48 -33.91
CA VAL A 62 -12.39 18.99 -35.21
C VAL A 62 -11.83 17.58 -35.08
N ASN A 63 -11.22 17.24 -33.95
CA ASN A 63 -10.74 15.87 -33.68
C ASN A 63 -11.89 14.89 -33.48
N THR A 64 -13.02 15.32 -32.93
CA THR A 64 -14.22 14.48 -32.86
C THR A 64 -14.87 14.24 -34.22
N GLU A 65 -14.86 15.21 -35.10
CA GLU A 65 -15.28 15.03 -36.48
C GLU A 65 -14.38 14.06 -37.25
N ARG A 66 -13.09 13.99 -36.92
CA ARG A 66 -12.16 13.00 -37.48
C ARG A 66 -12.45 11.57 -37.04
N PHE A 67 -13.04 11.40 -35.88
CA PHE A 67 -13.48 10.07 -35.47
C PHE A 67 -14.68 9.58 -36.28
N GLU A 68 -15.52 10.47 -36.77
CA GLU A 68 -16.59 10.12 -37.69
C GLU A 68 -16.06 9.67 -39.05
N SER A 69 -14.92 10.21 -39.50
CA SER A 69 -14.27 9.78 -40.73
C SER A 69 -13.58 8.42 -40.61
N ASP A 70 -13.30 7.96 -39.42
CA ASP A 70 -12.74 6.62 -39.17
C ASP A 70 -13.76 5.51 -39.35
N SER A 71 -15.02 5.85 -39.56
CA SER A 71 -16.06 4.94 -40.01
C SER A 71 -15.74 4.24 -41.34
N CYS A 72 -14.79 4.75 -42.11
CA CYS A 72 -14.34 4.10 -43.34
C CYS A 72 -13.44 2.85 -43.09
N GLY A 73 -12.81 2.73 -41.95
CA GLY A 73 -11.99 1.54 -41.60
C GLY A 73 -12.81 0.30 -41.37
N ILE A 74 -14.09 0.45 -41.23
CA ILE A 74 -14.99 -0.60 -40.76
C ILE A 74 -15.69 -1.31 -41.91
N ASN A 75 -15.32 -1.02 -43.12
CA ASN A 75 -15.76 -1.77 -44.28
C ASN A 75 -15.18 -3.19 -44.36
N HIS A 76 -14.76 -3.73 -43.25
CA HIS A 76 -14.56 -5.16 -43.07
C HIS A 76 -15.89 -5.84 -42.79
N VAL A 77 -16.81 -5.63 -43.70
CA VAL A 77 -17.95 -6.53 -43.79
C VAL A 77 -17.38 -7.91 -43.95
N GLU A 78 -17.62 -8.77 -42.95
CA GLU A 78 -17.18 -10.15 -42.91
C GLU A 78 -15.66 -10.40 -42.92
N GLY A 79 -14.91 -9.52 -42.22
CA GLY A 79 -13.52 -9.81 -41.88
C GLY A 79 -12.52 -9.76 -43.03
N GLY A 80 -12.85 -9.11 -44.15
CA GLY A 80 -11.87 -8.88 -45.19
C GLY A 80 -11.23 -10.17 -45.73
N TRP A 81 -12.03 -11.11 -46.16
CA TRP A 81 -11.52 -12.33 -46.77
C TRP A 81 -10.64 -12.01 -47.99
N PRO A 82 -9.48 -12.66 -48.14
CA PRO A 82 -8.66 -12.52 -49.33
C PRO A 82 -9.45 -12.89 -50.58
N LYS A 83 -9.10 -12.31 -51.72
CA LYS A 83 -9.77 -12.56 -53.01
C LYS A 83 -9.76 -14.06 -53.40
N ASP A 84 -8.79 -14.81 -52.91
CA ASP A 84 -8.58 -16.22 -53.20
C ASP A 84 -9.38 -17.16 -52.31
N VAL A 85 -10.10 -16.61 -51.31
CA VAL A 85 -10.88 -17.41 -50.37
C VAL A 85 -12.36 -17.11 -50.54
N ASN A 86 -13.12 -18.11 -50.94
CA ASN A 86 -14.56 -18.01 -51.01
C ASN A 86 -15.17 -18.17 -49.59
N PRO A 87 -15.79 -17.11 -49.00
CA PRO A 87 -16.37 -17.17 -47.69
C PRO A 87 -17.54 -18.14 -47.54
N GLN A 88 -18.17 -18.54 -48.67
CA GLN A 88 -19.27 -19.49 -48.66
C GLN A 88 -18.79 -20.96 -48.62
N GLU A 89 -17.54 -21.22 -48.97
CA GLU A 89 -16.94 -22.55 -48.92
C GLU A 89 -16.25 -22.81 -47.57
N MET A 90 -16.89 -23.63 -46.76
CA MET A 90 -16.44 -23.92 -45.41
C MET A 90 -15.03 -24.52 -45.34
N GLU A 91 -14.63 -25.34 -46.31
CA GLU A 91 -13.28 -25.88 -46.32
C GLU A 91 -12.19 -24.84 -46.57
N GLN A 92 -12.42 -23.90 -47.47
CA GLN A 92 -11.47 -22.85 -47.78
C GLN A 92 -11.32 -21.89 -46.59
N THR A 93 -12.42 -21.54 -45.95
CA THR A 93 -12.42 -20.66 -44.77
C THR A 93 -11.70 -21.31 -43.58
N ILE A 94 -11.91 -22.59 -43.34
CA ILE A 94 -11.21 -23.34 -42.28
C ILE A 94 -9.69 -23.42 -42.55
N ARG A 95 -9.31 -23.69 -43.80
CA ARG A 95 -7.88 -23.74 -44.17
C ARG A 95 -7.21 -22.37 -44.01
N PHE A 96 -7.90 -21.33 -44.40
CA PHE A 96 -7.41 -19.95 -44.25
C PHE A 96 -7.28 -19.56 -42.78
N ARG A 97 -8.29 -19.82 -41.95
CA ARG A 97 -8.23 -19.56 -40.50
C ARG A 97 -7.05 -20.25 -39.83
N LYS A 98 -6.86 -21.55 -40.12
CA LYS A 98 -5.71 -22.31 -39.59
C LYS A 98 -4.35 -21.77 -40.06
N LYS A 99 -4.30 -21.14 -41.22
CA LYS A 99 -3.07 -20.49 -41.71
C LYS A 99 -2.82 -19.18 -40.94
N VAL A 100 -3.86 -18.35 -40.76
CA VAL A 100 -3.77 -17.07 -40.04
C VAL A 100 -3.48 -17.30 -38.56
N GLU A 101 -4.08 -18.31 -37.93
CA GLU A 101 -3.81 -18.67 -36.53
C GLU A 101 -2.34 -19.01 -36.25
N LYS A 102 -1.60 -19.39 -37.29
CA LYS A 102 -0.15 -19.72 -37.20
C LYS A 102 0.74 -18.56 -37.61
N ASP A 103 0.17 -17.47 -38.09
CA ASP A 103 0.90 -16.29 -38.49
C ASP A 103 1.41 -15.55 -37.25
N GLU A 104 2.69 -15.28 -37.23
CA GLU A 104 3.36 -14.63 -36.10
C GLU A 104 2.81 -13.22 -35.85
N SER A 105 2.49 -12.47 -36.90
CA SER A 105 1.92 -11.11 -36.76
C SER A 105 0.52 -11.15 -36.12
N TYR A 106 -0.30 -12.14 -36.49
CA TYR A 106 -1.61 -12.38 -35.89
C TYR A 106 -1.50 -12.76 -34.42
N ILE A 107 -0.60 -13.68 -34.11
CA ILE A 107 -0.36 -14.13 -32.72
C ILE A 107 0.07 -12.95 -31.86
N ASN A 108 1.06 -12.17 -32.32
CA ASN A 108 1.57 -11.03 -31.57
C ASN A 108 0.52 -9.93 -31.38
N SER A 109 -0.26 -9.62 -32.41
CA SER A 109 -1.36 -8.65 -32.31
C SER A 109 -2.45 -9.10 -31.36
N THR A 110 -2.82 -10.39 -31.41
CA THR A 110 -3.83 -10.96 -30.51
C THR A 110 -3.36 -10.97 -29.07
N LEU A 111 -2.10 -11.30 -28.82
CA LEU A 111 -1.52 -11.25 -27.47
C LEU A 111 -1.46 -9.82 -26.93
N HIS A 112 -1.05 -8.87 -27.76
CA HIS A 112 -1.00 -7.45 -27.39
C HIS A 112 -2.40 -6.92 -27.06
N LEU A 113 -3.37 -7.11 -27.95
CA LEU A 113 -4.76 -6.71 -27.73
C LEU A 113 -5.36 -7.41 -26.51
N GLY A 114 -5.08 -8.72 -26.35
CA GLY A 114 -5.51 -9.49 -25.18
C GLY A 114 -4.98 -8.92 -23.87
N SER A 115 -3.72 -8.51 -23.83
CA SER A 115 -3.14 -7.89 -22.63
C SER A 115 -3.77 -6.53 -22.29
N VAL A 116 -4.07 -5.72 -23.30
CA VAL A 116 -4.75 -4.44 -23.11
C VAL A 116 -6.18 -4.65 -22.60
N MET A 117 -6.92 -5.59 -23.23
CA MET A 117 -8.27 -5.93 -22.78
C MET A 117 -8.29 -6.51 -21.37
N GLU A 118 -7.33 -7.36 -21.04
CA GLU A 118 -7.20 -7.92 -19.69
C GLU A 118 -6.95 -6.81 -18.66
N HIS A 119 -6.10 -5.84 -18.99
CA HIS A 119 -5.86 -4.68 -18.13
C HIS A 119 -7.11 -3.83 -17.93
N CYS A 120 -7.84 -3.53 -19.01
CA CYS A 120 -9.10 -2.79 -18.91
C CYS A 120 -10.17 -3.56 -18.13
N ASN A 121 -10.30 -4.86 -18.35
CA ASN A 121 -11.24 -5.70 -17.62
C ASN A 121 -10.90 -5.77 -16.12
N ARG A 122 -9.61 -5.81 -15.77
CA ARG A 122 -9.19 -5.77 -14.36
C ARG A 122 -9.57 -4.45 -13.70
N GLN A 123 -9.39 -3.32 -14.40
CA GLN A 123 -9.80 -2.02 -13.90
C GLN A 123 -11.31 -1.94 -13.70
N ASN A 124 -12.08 -2.43 -14.67
CA ASN A 124 -13.53 -2.44 -14.59
C ASN A 124 -14.05 -3.38 -13.49
N ASN A 125 -13.48 -4.57 -13.38
CA ASN A 125 -13.86 -5.52 -12.33
C ASN A 125 -13.50 -5.01 -10.93
N ALA A 126 -12.44 -4.21 -10.79
CA ALA A 126 -12.11 -3.60 -9.52
C ALA A 126 -13.19 -2.62 -9.03
N VAL A 127 -13.93 -1.99 -9.94
CA VAL A 127 -15.06 -1.12 -9.60
C VAL A 127 -16.30 -1.93 -9.21
N ASP A 128 -16.59 -3.04 -9.93
CA ASP A 128 -17.77 -3.88 -9.69
C ASP A 128 -17.65 -4.79 -8.47
N ILE A 129 -16.44 -5.07 -8.05
CA ILE A 129 -16.17 -5.87 -6.86
C ILE A 129 -16.95 -5.35 -5.63
N TYR A 130 -17.20 -4.05 -5.56
CA TYR A 130 -17.93 -3.45 -4.46
C TYR A 130 -19.45 -3.49 -4.61
N GLN A 131 -19.96 -3.39 -5.82
CA GLN A 131 -21.41 -3.48 -6.08
C GLN A 131 -21.95 -4.90 -5.83
N VAL A 132 -21.25 -5.92 -6.29
CA VAL A 132 -21.67 -7.33 -6.14
C VAL A 132 -21.67 -7.79 -4.68
N TYR A 133 -20.87 -7.18 -3.80
CA TYR A 133 -20.87 -7.53 -2.39
C TYR A 133 -22.14 -7.11 -1.65
N PHE A 134 -22.81 -6.09 -2.12
CA PHE A 134 -23.93 -5.48 -1.43
C PHE A 134 -25.27 -5.75 -2.11
N GLU A 135 -25.29 -6.40 -3.30
CA GLU A 135 -26.51 -6.68 -4.05
C GLU A 135 -27.44 -7.72 -3.37
N ASP A 136 -26.87 -8.67 -2.64
CA ASP A 136 -27.62 -9.77 -2.00
C ASP A 136 -27.93 -9.52 -0.50
N GLU A 137 -27.49 -8.41 0.06
CA GLU A 137 -27.70 -8.10 1.45
C GLU A 137 -28.65 -6.91 1.60
N GLU A 138 -29.65 -7.08 2.49
CA GLU A 138 -30.45 -5.98 3.00
C GLU A 138 -29.53 -4.79 3.31
N GLU A 139 -29.84 -3.64 2.75
CA GLU A 139 -29.08 -2.40 2.87
C GLU A 139 -28.43 -2.31 4.25
N VAL A 140 -27.10 -2.34 4.27
CA VAL A 140 -26.36 -2.03 5.49
C VAL A 140 -26.85 -0.65 5.87
N GLU A 141 -27.64 -0.56 6.94
CA GLU A 141 -28.16 0.71 7.44
C GLU A 141 -26.96 1.65 7.54
N GLU A 142 -26.85 2.57 6.58
CA GLU A 142 -25.87 3.65 6.67
C GLU A 142 -26.10 4.29 8.02
N SER A 143 -25.10 4.33 8.86
CA SER A 143 -25.23 4.98 10.15
C SER A 143 -25.69 6.40 9.87
N LEU A 144 -26.88 6.77 10.34
CA LEU A 144 -27.50 8.07 10.14
C LEU A 144 -26.61 9.25 10.59
N GLU A 145 -25.55 8.95 11.33
CA GLU A 145 -24.58 9.93 11.79
C GLU A 145 -23.34 9.90 10.92
N PRO A 146 -22.91 11.06 10.39
CA PRO A 146 -21.66 11.15 9.63
C PRO A 146 -20.47 10.71 10.51
N PRO A 147 -19.46 10.06 9.91
CA PRO A 147 -18.28 9.64 10.65
C PRO A 147 -17.60 10.85 11.29
N SER A 148 -17.44 10.79 12.59
CA SER A 148 -16.87 11.90 13.37
C SER A 148 -16.01 11.39 14.52
N ALA A 149 -15.09 12.25 14.97
CA ALA A 149 -14.33 12.01 16.17
C ALA A 149 -14.20 13.32 16.95
N LYS A 150 -14.24 13.22 18.27
CA LYS A 150 -14.18 14.37 19.18
C LYS A 150 -12.97 14.27 20.09
N THR A 151 -12.19 15.32 20.20
CA THR A 151 -11.13 15.41 21.20
C THR A 151 -11.72 15.56 22.59
N ILE A 152 -11.36 14.65 23.50
CA ILE A 152 -11.78 14.68 24.90
C ILE A 152 -10.75 15.44 25.73
N ASN A 153 -9.51 14.94 25.74
CA ASN A 153 -8.42 15.42 26.56
C ASN A 153 -7.11 15.46 25.79
N VAL A 154 -6.19 16.29 26.25
CA VAL A 154 -4.80 16.34 25.78
C VAL A 154 -3.88 16.31 27.00
N PHE A 155 -3.13 15.23 27.12
CA PHE A 155 -2.09 15.06 28.13
C PHE A 155 -0.80 15.69 27.62
N ARG A 156 -0.23 16.63 28.33
CA ARG A 156 0.98 17.33 27.89
C ARG A 156 2.16 17.00 28.79
N ASP A 157 3.30 16.73 28.17
CA ASP A 157 4.55 16.56 28.92
C ASP A 157 4.78 17.76 29.86
N PRO A 158 4.89 17.55 31.17
CA PRO A 158 5.09 18.61 32.13
C PRO A 158 6.48 19.29 32.03
N ASN A 159 7.43 18.66 31.30
CA ASN A 159 8.79 19.17 31.18
C ASN A 159 8.87 20.32 30.16
N GLU A 160 9.81 21.24 30.39
CA GLU A 160 10.09 22.37 29.47
C GLU A 160 10.67 21.85 28.14
N VAL A 161 11.65 20.95 28.22
CA VAL A 161 12.23 20.30 27.04
C VAL A 161 11.27 19.24 26.55
N LYS A 162 10.68 19.47 25.39
CA LYS A 162 9.68 18.58 24.81
C LYS A 162 10.30 17.30 24.27
N ARG A 163 9.59 16.19 24.47
CA ARG A 163 10.00 14.85 24.05
C ARG A 163 8.86 14.20 23.30
N THR A 164 9.19 13.33 22.37
CA THR A 164 8.18 12.62 21.58
C THR A 164 7.49 11.53 22.41
N VAL A 165 6.19 11.40 22.25
CA VAL A 165 5.43 10.26 22.77
C VAL A 165 5.62 9.08 21.82
N THR A 166 6.58 8.23 22.13
CA THR A 166 6.99 7.12 21.26
C THR A 166 6.20 5.82 21.48
N GLY A 167 5.60 5.67 22.65
CA GLY A 167 4.80 4.49 22.97
C GLY A 167 3.61 4.83 23.85
N LEU A 168 2.51 4.15 23.61
CA LEU A 168 1.28 4.26 24.38
C LEU A 168 0.80 2.85 24.76
N SER A 169 0.25 2.67 25.95
CA SER A 169 -0.42 1.43 26.36
C SER A 169 -1.58 1.72 27.30
N TRP A 170 -2.73 1.13 27.01
CA TRP A 170 -3.91 1.23 27.85
C TRP A 170 -3.84 0.27 29.02
N HIS A 171 -4.34 0.71 30.17
CA HIS A 171 -4.53 -0.17 31.31
C HIS A 171 -5.63 -1.19 31.02
N PRO A 172 -5.36 -2.50 31.14
CA PRO A 172 -6.27 -3.53 30.63
C PRO A 172 -7.62 -3.60 31.37
N ASP A 173 -7.66 -3.40 32.69
CA ASP A 173 -8.90 -3.61 33.46
C ASP A 173 -9.78 -2.37 33.52
N SER A 174 -9.22 -1.19 33.73
CA SER A 174 -10.02 -0.01 34.00
C SER A 174 -10.32 0.84 32.76
N GLY A 175 -9.44 0.76 31.74
CA GLY A 175 -9.51 1.65 30.58
C GLY A 175 -9.42 3.15 30.91
N ARG A 176 -9.19 3.49 32.20
CA ARG A 176 -9.11 4.88 32.69
C ARG A 176 -7.68 5.40 32.75
N LYS A 177 -6.70 4.51 32.64
CA LYS A 177 -5.28 4.89 32.70
C LYS A 177 -4.59 4.62 31.39
N LEU A 178 -3.75 5.57 31.00
CA LEU A 178 -2.93 5.50 29.81
C LEU A 178 -1.47 5.68 30.21
N ALA A 179 -0.64 4.69 29.94
CA ALA A 179 0.80 4.83 30.08
C ALA A 179 1.39 5.39 28.78
N ALA A 180 2.29 6.35 28.90
CA ALA A 180 2.96 6.99 27.79
C ALA A 180 4.48 7.00 27.98
N ALA A 181 5.21 6.50 27.00
CA ALA A 181 6.66 6.53 26.94
C ALA A 181 7.11 7.83 26.23
N TYR A 182 8.09 8.48 26.83
CA TYR A 182 8.64 9.73 26.31
C TYR A 182 10.11 9.56 26.02
N SER A 183 10.49 9.76 24.77
CA SER A 183 11.89 9.71 24.35
C SER A 183 12.16 10.64 23.16
N CYS A 184 13.42 10.85 22.85
CA CYS A 184 13.86 11.53 21.65
C CYS A 184 14.68 10.54 20.82
N LEU A 185 14.15 10.14 19.67
CA LEU A 185 14.82 9.22 18.74
C LEU A 185 15.60 9.94 17.65
N GLU A 186 15.51 11.28 17.61
CA GLU A 186 16.22 12.08 16.63
C GLU A 186 17.73 12.10 16.95
N PHE A 187 18.53 11.83 15.92
CA PHE A 187 19.99 11.77 16.06
C PHE A 187 20.57 13.09 16.58
N GLN A 188 21.37 13.02 17.65
CA GLN A 188 22.07 14.14 18.29
C GLN A 188 21.18 15.27 18.88
N LYS A 189 19.86 15.09 18.96
CA LYS A 189 18.96 16.10 19.59
C LYS A 189 18.77 15.92 21.10
N THR A 190 19.36 14.92 21.70
CA THR A 190 19.27 14.68 23.15
C THR A 190 20.02 15.76 23.91
N SER A 191 19.28 16.62 24.65
CA SER A 191 19.86 17.59 25.57
C SER A 191 20.21 16.91 26.92
N LYS A 192 21.25 17.41 27.59
CA LYS A 192 21.61 16.94 28.95
C LYS A 192 20.51 17.24 29.98
N ASP A 193 19.70 18.24 29.70
CA ASP A 193 18.61 18.69 30.59
C ASP A 193 17.28 17.98 30.31
N MET A 194 17.27 17.03 29.37
CA MET A 194 16.08 16.25 29.03
C MET A 194 15.76 15.26 30.14
N SER A 195 14.52 15.28 30.64
CA SER A 195 14.04 14.33 31.63
C SER A 195 13.99 12.91 31.04
N LEU A 196 14.29 11.91 31.86
CA LEU A 196 14.17 10.49 31.49
C LEU A 196 12.79 9.92 31.81
N ASP A 197 11.98 10.66 32.57
CA ASP A 197 10.73 10.18 33.13
C ASP A 197 9.67 9.91 32.07
N SER A 198 8.89 8.88 32.28
CA SER A 198 7.66 8.55 31.55
C SER A 198 6.47 8.58 32.48
N TYR A 199 5.26 8.65 31.97
CA TYR A 199 4.10 8.93 32.81
C TYR A 199 2.94 7.97 32.60
N ILE A 200 2.21 7.74 33.67
CA ILE A 200 0.88 7.14 33.65
C ILE A 200 -0.13 8.26 33.89
N TRP A 201 -1.07 8.41 32.96
CA TRP A 201 -2.10 9.42 32.98
C TRP A 201 -3.45 8.82 33.36
N ASP A 202 -4.23 9.60 34.11
CA ASP A 202 -5.64 9.31 34.34
C ASP A 202 -6.47 10.05 33.28
N VAL A 203 -7.34 9.32 32.58
CA VAL A 203 -8.23 9.86 31.54
C VAL A 203 -9.10 11.00 32.06
N GLU A 204 -9.54 10.94 33.31
CA GLU A 204 -10.39 11.93 33.93
C GLU A 204 -9.60 13.18 34.40
N ASN A 205 -8.29 13.07 34.59
CA ASN A 205 -7.46 14.16 35.09
C ASN A 205 -6.24 14.42 34.19
N PRO A 206 -6.40 15.24 33.13
CA PRO A 206 -5.33 15.49 32.17
C PRO A 206 -4.25 16.47 32.66
N ASN A 207 -4.49 17.19 33.77
CA ASN A 207 -3.63 18.31 34.20
C ASN A 207 -2.29 17.87 34.77
N ARG A 208 -2.24 16.69 35.34
CA ARG A 208 -1.01 16.13 35.94
C ARG A 208 -0.99 14.62 35.78
N PRO A 209 0.19 14.02 35.61
CA PRO A 209 0.32 12.58 35.60
C PRO A 209 -0.07 11.99 36.98
N GLU A 210 -0.70 10.83 36.95
CA GLU A 210 -1.02 10.07 38.18
C GLU A 210 0.24 9.48 38.80
N MET A 211 1.12 8.96 37.93
CA MET A 211 2.38 8.33 38.36
C MET A 211 3.51 8.67 37.39
N THR A 212 4.69 8.87 37.95
CA THR A 212 5.93 9.04 37.19
C THR A 212 6.71 7.74 37.21
N LEU A 213 7.08 7.23 36.05
CA LEU A 213 8.01 6.11 35.90
C LEU A 213 9.42 6.68 35.73
N LYS A 214 10.36 6.21 36.52
CA LYS A 214 11.75 6.72 36.56
C LYS A 214 12.73 5.65 36.06
N PRO A 215 12.89 5.49 34.74
CA PRO A 215 13.87 4.59 34.18
C PRO A 215 15.29 5.14 34.25
N ALA A 216 16.29 4.29 34.08
CA ALA A 216 17.70 4.68 33.99
C ALA A 216 18.04 5.36 32.64
N SER A 217 17.26 5.11 31.60
CA SER A 217 17.36 5.69 30.26
C SER A 217 15.96 5.95 29.69
N PRO A 218 15.75 6.92 28.78
CA PRO A 218 14.43 7.21 28.24
C PRO A 218 13.71 5.97 27.71
N LEU A 219 12.43 5.83 28.00
CA LEU A 219 11.62 4.73 27.46
C LEU A 219 11.20 5.02 26.03
N VAL A 220 11.49 4.08 25.14
CA VAL A 220 11.05 4.12 23.76
C VAL A 220 9.69 3.44 23.57
N CYS A 221 9.50 2.32 24.26
CA CYS A 221 8.24 1.59 24.24
C CYS A 221 7.87 1.11 25.65
N LEU A 222 6.60 0.86 25.85
CA LEU A 222 6.08 0.29 27.07
C LEU A 222 4.80 -0.50 26.80
N ASP A 223 4.51 -1.46 27.69
CA ASP A 223 3.30 -2.26 27.57
C ASP A 223 2.80 -2.74 28.94
N TYR A 224 1.47 -2.63 29.15
CA TYR A 224 0.82 -3.18 30.34
C TYR A 224 0.67 -4.69 30.21
N ASN A 225 0.81 -5.37 31.33
CA ASN A 225 0.57 -6.81 31.38
C ASN A 225 -0.94 -7.11 31.30
N PRO A 226 -1.39 -7.86 30.31
CA PRO A 226 -2.80 -8.18 30.19
C PRO A 226 -3.35 -9.10 31.28
N LYS A 227 -2.48 -9.73 32.10
CA LYS A 227 -2.87 -10.60 33.21
C LYS A 227 -2.77 -9.96 34.59
N ASP A 228 -1.81 -9.06 34.77
CA ASP A 228 -1.65 -8.28 36.01
C ASP A 228 -1.56 -6.80 35.63
N SER A 229 -2.67 -6.15 35.64
CA SER A 229 -2.84 -4.75 35.24
C SER A 229 -2.01 -3.73 36.03
N HIS A 230 -1.43 -4.16 37.14
CA HIS A 230 -0.52 -3.33 37.93
C HIS A 230 0.92 -3.39 37.45
N THR A 231 1.23 -4.24 36.51
CA THR A 231 2.60 -4.44 36.05
C THR A 231 2.79 -3.91 34.62
N LEU A 232 3.95 -3.29 34.40
CA LEU A 232 4.39 -2.79 33.10
C LEU A 232 5.79 -3.27 32.80
N VAL A 233 6.06 -3.44 31.52
CA VAL A 233 7.40 -3.62 30.97
C VAL A 233 7.70 -2.50 30.00
N GLY A 234 8.93 -2.03 29.96
CA GLY A 234 9.36 -0.99 29.05
C GLY A 234 10.74 -1.27 28.48
N GLY A 235 10.92 -0.86 27.23
CA GLY A 235 12.19 -0.89 26.53
C GLY A 235 12.81 0.51 26.48
N SER A 236 14.08 0.60 26.82
CA SER A 236 14.81 1.86 26.95
C SER A 236 15.66 2.17 25.71
N TYR A 237 16.04 3.41 25.57
CA TYR A 237 16.91 3.91 24.50
C TYR A 237 18.31 3.28 24.51
N ASN A 238 18.84 2.94 25.70
CA ASN A 238 20.12 2.25 25.85
C ASN A 238 20.06 0.71 25.65
N GLY A 239 18.92 0.20 25.19
CA GLY A 239 18.74 -1.23 24.94
C GLY A 239 18.30 -2.06 26.13
N GLN A 240 18.23 -1.49 27.35
CA GLN A 240 17.79 -2.21 28.54
C GLN A 240 16.27 -2.35 28.59
N ILE A 241 15.83 -3.44 29.23
CA ILE A 241 14.44 -3.71 29.58
C ILE A 241 14.26 -3.44 31.06
N ALA A 242 13.19 -2.78 31.43
CA ALA A 242 12.84 -2.49 32.81
C ALA A 242 11.39 -2.92 33.09
N TYR A 243 11.14 -3.38 34.31
CA TYR A 243 9.87 -3.88 34.79
C TYR A 243 9.41 -3.09 36.01
N TRP A 244 8.17 -2.63 35.99
CA TRP A 244 7.52 -1.87 37.05
C TRP A 244 6.34 -2.63 37.64
N ASP A 245 6.14 -2.48 38.93
CA ASP A 245 4.90 -2.76 39.62
C ASP A 245 4.38 -1.46 40.22
N THR A 246 3.27 -0.95 39.72
CA THR A 246 2.67 0.33 40.14
C THR A 246 2.31 0.39 41.61
N ARG A 247 2.16 -0.78 42.27
CA ARG A 247 1.92 -0.88 43.71
C ARG A 247 3.18 -0.58 44.54
N ARG A 248 4.35 -0.73 43.92
CA ARG A 248 5.65 -0.52 44.59
C ARG A 248 6.21 0.88 44.38
N GLY A 249 5.63 1.64 43.49
CA GLY A 249 6.00 3.02 43.23
C GLY A 249 6.65 3.26 41.89
N SER A 250 7.37 4.37 41.75
CA SER A 250 7.86 4.92 40.47
C SER A 250 9.18 4.29 39.97
N GLN A 251 9.93 3.62 40.83
CA GLN A 251 11.18 3.00 40.42
C GLN A 251 10.93 1.61 39.80
N PRO A 252 11.74 1.19 38.83
CA PRO A 252 11.66 -0.18 38.32
C PRO A 252 11.97 -1.20 39.41
N VAL A 253 11.22 -2.30 39.40
CA VAL A 253 11.42 -3.41 40.35
C VAL A 253 12.64 -4.22 39.92
N GLU A 254 12.77 -4.44 38.62
CA GLU A 254 13.91 -5.09 38.00
C GLU A 254 14.24 -4.45 36.64
N PHE A 255 15.49 -4.59 36.24
CA PHE A 255 15.99 -4.17 34.93
C PHE A 255 17.08 -5.13 34.44
N SER A 256 17.24 -5.18 33.12
CA SER A 256 18.21 -6.06 32.48
C SER A 256 19.62 -5.49 32.58
N SER A 257 20.64 -6.39 32.62
CA SER A 257 22.03 -5.98 32.58
C SER A 257 22.40 -5.40 31.20
N VAL A 258 23.24 -4.37 31.17
CA VAL A 258 23.66 -3.73 29.90
C VAL A 258 24.34 -4.72 28.95
N GLU A 259 25.13 -5.64 29.51
CA GLU A 259 25.91 -6.63 28.73
C GLU A 259 25.03 -7.66 28.01
N GLN A 260 23.87 -7.99 28.56
CA GLN A 260 22.97 -9.03 28.07
C GLN A 260 21.74 -8.49 27.36
N SER A 261 21.60 -7.16 27.34
CA SER A 261 20.51 -6.43 26.69
C SER A 261 20.78 -6.18 25.21
N HIS A 262 19.86 -5.50 24.57
CA HIS A 262 20.06 -4.98 23.23
C HIS A 262 21.18 -3.94 23.19
N ARG A 263 21.80 -3.78 22.02
CA ARG A 263 22.83 -2.75 21.80
C ARG A 263 22.25 -1.41 21.38
N ASP A 264 21.09 -1.47 20.72
CA ASP A 264 20.37 -0.33 20.17
C ASP A 264 19.04 -0.13 20.91
N PRO A 265 18.34 0.99 20.69
CA PRO A 265 17.05 1.27 21.31
C PRO A 265 16.04 0.14 21.09
N VAL A 266 15.28 -0.18 22.13
CA VAL A 266 14.22 -1.18 22.07
C VAL A 266 12.96 -0.55 21.50
N TYR A 267 12.68 -0.78 20.23
CA TYR A 267 11.52 -0.18 19.57
C TYR A 267 10.19 -0.81 19.95
N LYS A 268 10.19 -2.10 20.25
CA LYS A 268 8.96 -2.79 20.66
C LYS A 268 9.23 -3.83 21.74
N ILE A 269 8.32 -3.86 22.70
CA ILE A 269 8.23 -4.92 23.70
C ILE A 269 6.77 -5.31 23.86
N ILE A 270 6.50 -6.62 23.97
CA ILE A 270 5.15 -7.16 24.09
C ILE A 270 5.14 -8.30 25.11
N TRP A 271 4.05 -8.40 25.87
CA TRP A 271 3.80 -9.54 26.75
C TRP A 271 3.36 -10.75 25.94
N LEU A 272 3.93 -11.91 26.26
CA LEU A 272 3.50 -13.18 25.71
C LEU A 272 2.33 -13.76 26.52
N GLN A 273 1.42 -14.42 25.83
CA GLN A 273 0.35 -15.17 26.47
C GLN A 273 0.88 -16.48 27.05
N SER A 274 1.65 -16.39 28.14
CA SER A 274 2.13 -17.55 28.90
C SER A 274 1.17 -17.89 30.04
N LYS A 275 1.25 -19.11 30.57
CA LYS A 275 0.43 -19.53 31.74
C LYS A 275 0.72 -18.68 32.98
N THR A 276 1.96 -18.29 33.16
CA THR A 276 2.43 -17.46 34.27
C THR A 276 2.16 -15.97 34.10
N GLY A 277 2.09 -15.49 32.85
CA GLY A 277 1.99 -14.05 32.54
C GLY A 277 3.27 -13.27 32.81
N THR A 278 4.41 -13.95 32.88
CA THR A 278 5.73 -13.38 33.25
C THR A 278 6.68 -13.26 32.07
N ASP A 279 6.27 -13.74 30.88
CA ASP A 279 7.13 -13.78 29.73
C ASP A 279 6.84 -12.57 28.82
N ALA A 280 7.88 -11.87 28.43
CA ALA A 280 7.86 -10.78 27.44
C ALA A 280 8.89 -11.03 26.35
N PHE A 281 8.75 -10.39 25.21
CA PHE A 281 9.78 -10.39 24.19
C PHE A 281 9.94 -9.01 23.57
N SER A 282 11.16 -8.70 23.20
CA SER A 282 11.58 -7.39 22.71
C SER A 282 12.27 -7.48 21.38
N ALA A 283 12.19 -6.40 20.62
CA ALA A 283 12.84 -6.24 19.32
C ALA A 283 13.57 -4.89 19.26
N SER A 284 14.75 -4.91 18.63
CA SER A 284 15.59 -3.74 18.47
C SER A 284 16.23 -3.71 17.10
N THR A 285 16.70 -2.53 16.69
CA THR A 285 17.43 -2.31 15.44
C THR A 285 18.79 -2.99 15.38
N ASP A 286 19.28 -3.54 16.51
CA ASP A 286 20.46 -4.42 16.55
C ASP A 286 20.27 -5.78 15.85
N GLY A 287 19.08 -6.01 15.28
CA GLY A 287 18.75 -7.23 14.54
C GLY A 287 18.44 -8.44 15.42
N GLN A 288 18.17 -8.23 16.69
CA GLN A 288 17.86 -9.30 17.63
C GLN A 288 16.42 -9.22 18.14
N VAL A 289 15.85 -10.39 18.41
CA VAL A 289 14.64 -10.57 19.19
C VAL A 289 15.01 -11.37 20.45
N LEU A 290 14.73 -10.81 21.62
CA LEU A 290 15.08 -11.38 22.92
C LEU A 290 13.82 -11.73 23.70
N TRP A 291 13.82 -12.91 24.35
CA TRP A 291 12.75 -13.33 25.26
C TRP A 291 13.19 -13.17 26.70
N TRP A 292 12.29 -12.69 27.55
CA TRP A 292 12.55 -12.31 28.91
C TRP A 292 11.55 -12.97 29.86
N ASP A 293 12.05 -13.42 31.02
CA ASP A 293 11.23 -13.69 32.21
C ASP A 293 11.36 -12.49 33.14
N VAL A 294 10.27 -11.74 33.38
CA VAL A 294 10.31 -10.51 34.20
C VAL A 294 10.66 -10.77 35.65
N ARG A 295 10.66 -12.02 36.11
CA ARG A 295 11.13 -12.41 37.45
C ARG A 295 12.67 -12.48 37.55
N LYS A 296 13.33 -12.60 36.40
CA LYS A 296 14.79 -12.66 36.30
C LYS A 296 15.22 -11.97 34.98
N LEU A 297 15.29 -10.64 35.00
CA LEU A 297 15.67 -9.85 33.85
C LEU A 297 17.19 -9.76 33.60
N SER A 298 18.03 -10.32 34.50
CA SER A 298 19.50 -10.24 34.37
C SER A 298 20.03 -10.74 33.01
N GLU A 299 19.36 -11.73 32.43
CA GLU A 299 19.71 -12.32 31.12
C GLU A 299 18.45 -12.76 30.36
N PRO A 300 18.44 -12.67 29.02
CA PRO A 300 17.33 -13.17 28.23
C PRO A 300 17.27 -14.70 28.25
N THR A 301 16.06 -15.24 28.26
CA THR A 301 15.84 -16.70 28.24
C THR A 301 16.14 -17.30 26.86
N GLU A 302 15.97 -16.52 25.79
CA GLU A 302 16.21 -16.95 24.42
C GLU A 302 16.60 -15.76 23.56
N ARG A 303 17.41 -16.00 22.51
CA ARG A 303 17.82 -15.00 21.51
C ARG A 303 17.58 -15.51 20.11
N LEU A 304 17.16 -14.63 19.22
CA LEU A 304 17.04 -14.87 17.78
C LEU A 304 17.68 -13.69 17.04
N VAL A 305 18.59 -14.00 16.12
CA VAL A 305 19.17 -13.04 15.18
C VAL A 305 18.38 -13.10 13.89
N LEU A 306 17.94 -11.95 13.37
CA LEU A 306 17.14 -11.82 12.16
C LEU A 306 18.02 -11.81 10.90
N ASP A 307 18.83 -12.84 10.72
CA ASP A 307 19.70 -13.01 9.56
C ASP A 307 19.00 -13.88 8.51
N LEU A 308 18.66 -13.29 7.36
CA LEU A 308 18.05 -14.01 6.23
C LEU A 308 18.98 -15.05 5.60
N GLY A 309 20.30 -14.88 5.75
CA GLY A 309 21.31 -15.88 5.37
C GLY A 309 21.28 -17.13 6.22
N ARG A 310 20.54 -17.10 7.34
CA ARG A 310 20.37 -18.23 8.28
C ARG A 310 21.66 -18.70 8.97
N GLU A 311 22.70 -17.92 8.91
CA GLU A 311 23.99 -18.18 9.56
C GLU A 311 24.04 -17.62 10.99
N GLY A 312 23.09 -16.73 11.35
CA GLY A 312 23.04 -16.04 12.62
C GLY A 312 24.08 -14.94 12.77
N ASN A 313 24.50 -14.35 11.65
CA ASN A 313 25.47 -13.26 11.64
C ASN A 313 24.77 -11.94 11.99
N LEU A 314 25.24 -11.28 13.05
CA LEU A 314 24.73 -9.98 13.49
C LEU A 314 25.02 -8.85 12.49
N ASP A 315 26.09 -8.92 11.73
CA ASP A 315 26.45 -7.88 10.79
C ASP A 315 25.52 -7.84 9.55
N ARG A 316 24.78 -8.92 9.31
CA ARG A 316 23.77 -9.05 8.24
C ARG A 316 22.35 -9.05 8.75
N ALA A 317 22.16 -8.93 10.06
CA ALA A 317 20.86 -8.98 10.67
C ALA A 317 20.02 -7.76 10.30
N LEU A 318 18.72 -7.99 10.10
CA LEU A 318 17.76 -6.94 9.81
C LEU A 318 17.32 -6.27 11.11
N GLY A 319 17.43 -4.95 11.19
CA GLY A 319 16.99 -4.18 12.35
C GLY A 319 15.48 -4.28 12.54
N ALA A 320 15.03 -4.67 13.74
CA ALA A 320 13.63 -4.86 14.08
C ALA A 320 13.02 -3.60 14.69
N ILE A 321 11.88 -3.14 14.15
CA ILE A 321 11.17 -1.96 14.66
C ILE A 321 9.80 -2.33 15.23
N SER A 322 9.08 -3.23 14.60
CA SER A 322 7.75 -3.66 15.04
C SER A 322 7.70 -5.16 15.26
N LEU A 323 6.80 -5.57 16.15
CA LEU A 323 6.72 -6.93 16.64
C LEU A 323 5.27 -7.30 16.88
N GLU A 324 4.87 -8.49 16.47
CA GLU A 324 3.52 -9.01 16.65
C GLU A 324 3.56 -10.53 16.82
N PHE A 325 2.64 -11.09 17.59
CA PHE A 325 2.51 -12.53 17.73
C PHE A 325 1.08 -13.02 17.46
N GLU A 326 0.94 -14.28 17.11
CA GLU A 326 -0.37 -14.90 16.94
C GLU A 326 -0.95 -15.34 18.27
N ALA A 327 -2.05 -14.72 18.70
CA ALA A 327 -2.67 -14.99 19.99
C ALA A 327 -3.10 -16.47 20.17
N THR A 328 -3.52 -17.14 19.09
CA THR A 328 -3.91 -18.56 19.11
C THR A 328 -2.72 -19.49 19.11
N MET A 329 -1.60 -19.08 18.55
CA MET A 329 -0.34 -19.82 18.50
C MET A 329 0.85 -18.92 18.88
N PRO A 330 1.08 -18.65 20.17
CA PRO A 330 2.09 -17.69 20.63
C PRO A 330 3.54 -18.08 20.29
N THR A 331 3.73 -19.19 19.62
CA THR A 331 5.03 -19.61 19.07
C THR A 331 5.32 -19.05 17.70
N LYS A 332 4.30 -18.58 16.98
CA LYS A 332 4.43 -17.85 15.73
C LYS A 332 4.39 -16.36 16.01
N PHE A 333 5.35 -15.66 15.50
CA PHE A 333 5.44 -14.21 15.59
C PHE A 333 5.97 -13.61 14.30
N MET A 334 5.79 -12.32 14.13
CA MET A 334 6.25 -11.54 12.99
C MET A 334 7.03 -10.33 13.46
N VAL A 335 8.00 -9.96 12.68
CA VAL A 335 8.89 -8.82 12.95
C VAL A 335 8.89 -7.92 11.72
N GLY A 336 8.57 -6.64 11.89
CA GLY A 336 8.76 -5.63 10.86
C GLY A 336 10.14 -4.99 11.00
N THR A 337 10.83 -4.84 9.88
CA THR A 337 12.23 -4.40 9.85
C THR A 337 12.39 -2.98 9.30
N GLU A 338 13.56 -2.38 9.53
CA GLU A 338 13.95 -1.10 8.96
C GLU A 338 14.05 -1.11 7.43
N GLN A 339 14.34 -2.29 6.88
CA GLN A 339 14.53 -2.47 5.43
C GLN A 339 13.19 -2.60 4.68
N GLY A 340 12.07 -2.54 5.37
CA GLY A 340 10.74 -2.66 4.75
C GLY A 340 10.23 -4.08 4.60
N VAL A 341 10.97 -5.06 5.12
CA VAL A 341 10.63 -6.48 5.08
C VAL A 341 9.97 -6.92 6.37
N VAL A 342 8.90 -7.70 6.27
CA VAL A 342 8.32 -8.39 7.42
C VAL A 342 8.80 -9.83 7.45
N VAL A 343 9.36 -10.25 8.57
CA VAL A 343 9.88 -11.61 8.77
C VAL A 343 8.92 -12.40 9.65
N SER A 344 8.42 -13.51 9.12
CA SER A 344 7.60 -14.45 9.89
C SER A 344 8.48 -15.52 10.53
N CYS A 345 8.32 -15.70 11.82
CA CYS A 345 9.16 -16.56 12.63
C CYS A 345 8.36 -17.60 13.41
N ASN A 346 9.01 -18.71 13.71
CA ASN A 346 8.48 -19.75 14.58
C ASN A 346 9.49 -20.06 15.72
N ARG A 347 9.12 -19.72 16.96
CA ARG A 347 9.96 -19.93 18.14
C ARG A 347 10.30 -21.40 18.39
N LYS A 348 9.38 -22.33 18.07
CA LYS A 348 9.54 -23.78 18.38
C LYS A 348 10.50 -24.52 17.45
N ALA A 349 10.96 -23.90 16.38
CA ALA A 349 11.91 -24.55 15.50
C ALA A 349 13.22 -24.89 16.22
N LYS A 350 13.82 -26.01 15.87
CA LYS A 350 14.99 -26.56 16.56
C LYS A 350 16.26 -25.79 16.27
N THR A 351 16.42 -25.35 15.05
CA THR A 351 17.59 -24.60 14.60
C THR A 351 17.28 -23.12 14.39
N PRO A 352 18.20 -22.19 14.63
CA PRO A 352 17.99 -20.78 14.34
C PRO A 352 17.57 -20.51 12.90
N ALA A 353 18.12 -21.28 11.96
CA ALA A 353 17.80 -21.19 10.53
C ALA A 353 16.34 -21.55 10.21
N GLU A 354 15.76 -22.50 10.93
CA GLU A 354 14.35 -22.89 10.74
C GLU A 354 13.37 -21.95 11.46
N LYS A 355 13.86 -21.12 12.40
CA LYS A 355 13.02 -20.14 13.09
C LYS A 355 12.48 -19.08 12.16
N ILE A 356 13.21 -18.71 11.09
CA ILE A 356 12.75 -17.81 10.05
C ILE A 356 12.01 -18.62 9.00
N VAL A 357 10.68 -18.47 8.96
CA VAL A 357 9.80 -19.24 8.09
C VAL A 357 9.70 -18.63 6.70
N CYS A 358 9.37 -17.35 6.62
CA CYS A 358 9.24 -16.61 5.36
C CYS A 358 9.35 -15.10 5.58
N THR A 359 9.50 -14.39 4.47
CA THR A 359 9.54 -12.94 4.41
C THR A 359 8.42 -12.41 3.55
N TYR A 360 7.95 -11.20 3.86
CA TYR A 360 7.00 -10.42 3.08
C TYR A 360 7.68 -9.10 2.73
N ASP A 361 7.88 -8.87 1.45
CA ASP A 361 8.58 -7.71 0.93
C ASP A 361 7.58 -6.77 0.24
N GLY A 362 7.52 -5.53 0.66
CA GLY A 362 6.53 -4.62 0.09
C GLY A 362 6.68 -3.15 0.44
N HIS A 363 7.37 -2.80 1.50
CA HIS A 363 7.60 -1.40 1.87
C HIS A 363 8.99 -0.92 1.44
N HIS A 364 9.07 0.36 1.07
CA HIS A 364 10.32 1.03 0.69
C HIS A 364 10.96 1.80 1.84
N GLY A 365 10.52 1.56 3.04
CA GLY A 365 11.01 2.17 4.26
C GLY A 365 10.66 1.31 5.47
N PRO A 366 11.06 1.76 6.68
CA PRO A 366 10.86 1.02 7.90
C PRO A 366 9.40 0.63 8.15
N VAL A 367 9.15 -0.60 8.61
CA VAL A 367 7.81 -1.07 8.97
C VAL A 367 7.52 -0.65 10.41
N TYR A 368 6.96 0.54 10.58
CA TYR A 368 6.71 1.12 11.90
C TYR A 368 5.59 0.42 12.67
N ALA A 369 4.55 -0.03 11.96
CA ALA A 369 3.45 -0.75 12.56
C ALA A 369 3.25 -2.10 11.88
N LEU A 370 3.01 -3.10 12.71
CA LEU A 370 2.68 -4.46 12.32
C LEU A 370 1.66 -4.98 13.34
N GLN A 371 0.45 -5.31 12.87
CA GLN A 371 -0.59 -5.82 13.74
C GLN A 371 -1.49 -6.81 13.01
N ARG A 372 -1.77 -7.95 13.63
CA ARG A 372 -2.77 -8.91 13.15
C ARG A 372 -4.17 -8.38 13.35
N ASN A 373 -5.07 -8.72 12.42
CA ASN A 373 -6.48 -8.44 12.63
C ASN A 373 -7.00 -9.27 13.81
N PRO A 374 -7.66 -8.65 14.82
CA PRO A 374 -8.13 -9.36 16.01
C PRO A 374 -9.14 -10.48 15.72
N PHE A 375 -9.90 -10.35 14.62
CA PHE A 375 -10.94 -11.31 14.22
C PHE A 375 -10.44 -12.33 13.21
N PHE A 376 -9.44 -11.96 12.41
CA PHE A 376 -8.85 -12.77 11.34
C PHE A 376 -7.32 -12.85 11.49
N PRO A 377 -6.80 -13.70 12.37
CA PRO A 377 -5.37 -13.72 12.71
C PRO A 377 -4.43 -14.03 11.54
N LYS A 378 -4.96 -14.63 10.45
CA LYS A 378 -4.21 -14.86 9.22
C LYS A 378 -3.95 -13.59 8.41
N ASN A 379 -4.75 -12.56 8.65
CA ASN A 379 -4.60 -11.28 7.98
C ASN A 379 -3.93 -10.29 8.92
N PHE A 380 -2.97 -9.54 8.42
CA PHE A 380 -2.23 -8.55 9.19
C PHE A 380 -2.03 -7.26 8.40
N LEU A 381 -1.98 -6.18 9.14
CA LEU A 381 -1.74 -4.83 8.65
C LEU A 381 -0.27 -4.49 8.86
N THR A 382 0.34 -3.88 7.86
CA THR A 382 1.66 -3.26 7.96
C THR A 382 1.58 -1.82 7.51
N VAL A 383 2.32 -0.98 8.20
CA VAL A 383 2.49 0.42 7.83
C VAL A 383 3.96 0.75 7.81
N GLY A 384 4.35 1.29 6.71
CA GLY A 384 5.69 1.78 6.43
C GLY A 384 5.63 2.69 5.21
N ASP A 385 6.62 3.52 5.02
CA ASP A 385 6.62 4.46 3.90
C ASP A 385 5.37 5.37 3.86
N TRP A 386 4.70 5.48 2.72
CA TRP A 386 3.47 6.28 2.50
C TRP A 386 2.23 5.42 2.34
N THR A 387 2.32 4.11 2.66
CA THR A 387 1.24 3.17 2.41
C THR A 387 0.94 2.31 3.63
N ALA A 388 -0.34 1.95 3.79
CA ALA A 388 -0.77 0.86 4.65
C ALA A 388 -1.12 -0.35 3.78
N ARG A 389 -0.67 -1.53 4.16
CA ARG A 389 -0.88 -2.77 3.41
C ARG A 389 -1.49 -3.84 4.27
N ILE A 390 -2.44 -4.56 3.71
CA ILE A 390 -3.08 -5.71 4.33
C ILE A 390 -2.57 -6.96 3.63
N TRP A 391 -2.13 -7.91 4.41
CA TRP A 391 -1.53 -9.16 3.97
C TRP A 391 -2.34 -10.36 4.40
N SER A 392 -2.14 -11.46 3.69
CA SER A 392 -2.57 -12.79 4.11
C SER A 392 -1.35 -13.69 4.30
N GLU A 393 -1.30 -14.46 5.39
CA GLU A 393 -0.22 -15.45 5.61
C GLU A 393 -0.11 -16.49 4.48
N ASP A 394 -1.20 -16.68 3.72
CA ASP A 394 -1.25 -17.63 2.62
C ASP A 394 -0.50 -17.14 1.36
N ILE A 395 -0.18 -15.83 1.28
CA ILE A 395 0.48 -15.18 0.14
C ILE A 395 1.72 -14.45 0.61
N LYS A 396 2.86 -14.79 0.01
CA LYS A 396 4.16 -14.26 0.45
C LYS A 396 4.72 -13.18 -0.45
N GLU A 397 4.36 -13.20 -1.73
CA GLU A 397 4.96 -12.33 -2.74
C GLU A 397 4.33 -10.93 -2.79
N SER A 398 3.06 -10.80 -2.39
CA SER A 398 2.33 -9.53 -2.47
C SER A 398 1.33 -9.35 -1.33
N SER A 399 0.99 -8.09 -1.04
CA SER A 399 -0.13 -7.75 -0.18
C SER A 399 -1.46 -7.97 -0.92
N ILE A 400 -2.48 -8.40 -0.20
CA ILE A 400 -3.81 -8.58 -0.78
C ILE A 400 -4.52 -7.26 -1.04
N MET A 401 -4.23 -6.24 -0.24
CA MET A 401 -4.77 -4.90 -0.36
C MET A 401 -3.75 -3.87 0.09
N TRP A 402 -3.80 -2.66 -0.47
CA TRP A 402 -3.01 -1.52 -0.01
C TRP A 402 -3.75 -0.20 -0.23
N THR A 403 -3.43 0.79 0.56
CA THR A 403 -3.96 2.15 0.39
C THR A 403 -3.23 2.88 -0.74
N LYS A 404 -3.84 3.94 -1.26
CA LYS A 404 -3.12 4.89 -2.12
C LYS A 404 -1.91 5.48 -1.36
N TYR A 405 -0.91 5.91 -2.12
CA TYR A 405 0.20 6.67 -1.55
C TYR A 405 -0.33 7.94 -0.89
N GLN A 406 -0.04 8.08 0.39
CA GLN A 406 -0.38 9.27 1.15
C GLN A 406 0.65 10.37 0.89
N MET A 407 0.27 11.63 1.08
CA MET A 407 1.19 12.76 0.91
C MET A 407 2.19 12.88 2.07
N SER A 408 1.86 12.30 3.22
CA SER A 408 2.66 12.30 4.44
C SER A 408 3.02 10.89 4.87
N TYR A 409 4.15 10.76 5.55
CA TYR A 409 4.66 9.49 6.06
C TYR A 409 3.74 8.91 7.12
N LEU A 410 3.46 7.62 7.05
CA LEU A 410 2.68 6.89 8.05
C LEU A 410 3.60 6.38 9.17
N MET A 411 3.26 6.65 10.42
CA MET A 411 4.11 6.37 11.57
C MET A 411 3.61 5.23 12.47
N ASP A 412 2.31 5.07 12.61
CA ASP A 412 1.74 3.97 13.40
C ASP A 412 0.35 3.61 12.87
N ALA A 413 -0.09 2.39 13.14
CA ALA A 413 -1.42 1.91 12.80
C ALA A 413 -1.93 0.88 13.80
N CYS A 414 -3.25 0.83 13.95
CA CYS A 414 -3.91 -0.09 14.86
C CYS A 414 -5.27 -0.53 14.31
N TRP A 415 -5.59 -1.82 14.39
CA TRP A 415 -6.93 -2.32 14.13
C TRP A 415 -7.89 -1.92 15.24
N SER A 416 -9.15 -1.71 14.87
CA SER A 416 -10.22 -1.63 15.88
C SER A 416 -10.40 -2.97 16.57
N PRO A 417 -10.44 -3.01 17.91
CA PRO A 417 -10.70 -4.24 18.66
C PRO A 417 -12.16 -4.70 18.56
N VAL A 418 -13.08 -3.84 18.13
CA VAL A 418 -14.51 -4.09 18.08
C VAL A 418 -15.00 -4.30 16.66
N ARG A 419 -14.54 -3.49 15.70
CA ARG A 419 -14.94 -3.58 14.30
C ARG A 419 -13.84 -4.21 13.45
N PRO A 420 -14.08 -5.36 12.82
CA PRO A 420 -13.06 -6.07 12.04
C PRO A 420 -12.63 -5.34 10.77
N SER A 421 -13.49 -4.49 10.20
CA SER A 421 -13.23 -3.73 8.96
C SER A 421 -12.50 -2.41 9.19
N VAL A 422 -12.40 -1.93 10.45
CA VAL A 422 -11.88 -0.61 10.77
C VAL A 422 -10.46 -0.68 11.29
N PHE A 423 -9.60 0.16 10.73
CA PHE A 423 -8.26 0.42 11.27
C PHE A 423 -7.95 1.92 11.24
N PHE A 424 -6.96 2.29 12.01
CA PHE A 424 -6.54 3.66 12.21
C PHE A 424 -5.08 3.82 11.78
N THR A 425 -4.73 4.95 11.20
CA THR A 425 -3.36 5.31 10.87
C THR A 425 -3.04 6.74 11.28
N VAL A 426 -1.83 6.98 11.75
CA VAL A 426 -1.34 8.33 12.07
C VAL A 426 -0.20 8.73 11.17
N LYS A 427 -0.16 10.02 10.85
CA LYS A 427 0.75 10.61 9.87
C LYS A 427 1.64 11.69 10.48
N MET A 428 2.78 11.94 9.81
CA MET A 428 3.71 13.01 10.20
C MET A 428 3.15 14.43 10.04
N ASP A 429 2.05 14.60 9.31
CA ASP A 429 1.34 15.88 9.20
C ASP A 429 0.38 16.15 10.36
N GLY A 430 0.32 15.29 11.37
CA GLY A 430 -0.56 15.44 12.53
C GLY A 430 -2.00 15.01 12.28
N VAL A 431 -2.26 14.23 11.23
CA VAL A 431 -3.58 13.74 10.87
C VAL A 431 -3.75 12.28 11.33
N LEU A 432 -4.91 11.99 11.90
CA LEU A 432 -5.43 10.65 12.14
C LEU A 432 -6.40 10.30 11.02
N ASP A 433 -6.13 9.21 10.31
CA ASP A 433 -7.07 8.64 9.34
C ASP A 433 -7.74 7.40 9.92
N VAL A 434 -9.04 7.34 9.75
CA VAL A 434 -9.86 6.18 10.08
C VAL A 434 -10.32 5.53 8.80
N TRP A 435 -10.01 4.27 8.65
CA TRP A 435 -10.31 3.47 7.47
C TRP A 435 -11.39 2.44 7.79
N ASP A 436 -12.44 2.42 6.99
CA ASP A 436 -13.42 1.34 6.97
C ASP A 436 -13.38 0.70 5.58
N ILE A 437 -12.71 -0.45 5.49
CA ILE A 437 -12.42 -1.11 4.21
C ILE A 437 -13.64 -1.72 3.54
N LEU A 438 -14.74 -1.87 4.23
CA LEU A 438 -16.00 -2.31 3.63
C LEU A 438 -16.73 -1.17 2.89
N PHE A 439 -16.57 0.08 3.34
CA PHE A 439 -17.23 1.23 2.73
C PHE A 439 -16.33 2.00 1.75
N LYS A 440 -15.07 2.23 2.12
CA LYS A 440 -14.10 2.94 1.28
C LYS A 440 -12.74 2.27 1.37
N GLN A 441 -12.21 1.79 0.24
CA GLN A 441 -10.86 1.22 0.18
C GLN A 441 -9.79 2.26 -0.20
N ASN A 442 -10.17 3.17 -1.07
CA ASN A 442 -9.20 4.05 -1.71
C ASN A 442 -8.90 5.30 -0.89
N ASP A 443 -9.84 5.73 -0.07
CA ASP A 443 -9.74 6.95 0.73
C ASP A 443 -10.18 6.65 2.16
N PRO A 444 -9.63 7.34 3.17
CA PRO A 444 -10.07 7.17 4.54
C PRO A 444 -11.54 7.59 4.70
N THR A 445 -12.26 6.90 5.57
CA THR A 445 -13.65 7.23 5.90
C THR A 445 -13.73 8.55 6.68
N LEU A 446 -12.75 8.79 7.54
CA LEU A 446 -12.59 10.02 8.31
C LEU A 446 -11.12 10.40 8.36
N SER A 447 -10.81 11.66 8.03
CA SER A 447 -9.49 12.27 8.25
C SER A 447 -9.63 13.42 9.22
N LEU A 448 -8.95 13.34 10.35
CA LEU A 448 -9.00 14.34 11.41
C LEU A 448 -7.61 14.91 11.67
N LYS A 449 -7.47 16.21 11.58
CA LYS A 449 -6.28 16.92 12.03
C LYS A 449 -6.28 16.97 13.55
N VAL A 450 -5.41 16.21 14.19
CA VAL A 450 -5.31 16.09 15.66
C VAL A 450 -4.46 17.21 16.24
N CYS A 451 -3.32 17.48 15.60
CA CYS A 451 -2.38 18.53 15.99
C CYS A 451 -1.58 19.03 14.79
N ASP A 452 -0.80 20.10 14.97
CA ASP A 452 0.06 20.65 13.91
C ASP A 452 1.45 19.98 13.84
N GLU A 453 1.67 19.00 14.70
CA GLU A 453 2.92 18.28 14.85
C GLU A 453 2.80 16.87 14.29
N ALA A 454 3.95 16.21 14.07
CA ALA A 454 3.96 14.81 13.67
C ALA A 454 3.40 13.90 14.77
N LEU A 455 2.57 12.94 14.36
CA LEU A 455 2.08 11.86 15.23
C LEU A 455 2.98 10.64 15.10
N TYR A 456 3.38 10.05 16.23
CA TYR A 456 4.33 8.93 16.27
C TYR A 456 3.74 7.64 16.84
N SER A 457 2.74 7.74 17.69
CA SER A 457 2.16 6.56 18.33
C SER A 457 0.64 6.62 18.35
N LEU A 458 0.04 5.45 18.25
CA LEU A 458 -1.40 5.27 18.19
C LEU A 458 -1.81 4.03 18.98
N ARG A 459 -2.83 4.15 19.85
CA ARG A 459 -3.46 3.00 20.51
C ARG A 459 -4.95 3.20 20.67
N VAL A 460 -5.70 2.20 20.27
CA VAL A 460 -7.14 2.13 20.47
C VAL A 460 -7.43 1.37 21.76
N GLN A 461 -8.35 1.86 22.56
CA GLN A 461 -8.82 1.19 23.75
C GLN A 461 -9.67 -0.04 23.40
N ASP A 462 -9.70 -1.07 24.25
CA ASP A 462 -10.40 -2.33 23.98
C ASP A 462 -11.92 -2.18 23.69
N ASN A 463 -12.55 -1.11 24.16
CA ASN A 463 -13.95 -0.82 23.85
C ASN A 463 -14.15 -0.20 22.44
N GLY A 464 -13.09 0.12 21.72
CA GLY A 464 -13.13 0.69 20.37
C GLY A 464 -13.55 2.16 20.29
N ARG A 465 -13.92 2.80 21.40
CA ARG A 465 -14.44 4.17 21.42
C ARG A 465 -13.36 5.23 21.60
N LEU A 466 -12.35 4.93 22.39
CA LEU A 466 -11.28 5.86 22.71
C LEU A 466 -10.00 5.52 21.94
N VAL A 467 -9.43 6.55 21.34
CA VAL A 467 -8.18 6.47 20.60
C VAL A 467 -7.20 7.47 21.15
N ALA A 468 -6.00 7.01 21.50
CA ALA A 468 -4.92 7.86 21.97
C ALA A 468 -3.86 8.03 20.89
N CYS A 469 -3.51 9.28 20.57
CA CYS A 469 -2.49 9.64 19.59
C CYS A 469 -1.37 10.41 20.27
N GLY A 470 -0.12 9.98 20.11
CA GLY A 470 1.05 10.63 20.66
C GLY A 470 1.78 11.50 19.64
N SER A 471 2.09 12.75 20.02
CA SER A 471 2.74 13.74 19.17
C SER A 471 4.23 13.91 19.45
N GLN A 472 4.92 14.57 18.54
CA GLN A 472 6.36 14.84 18.59
C GLN A 472 6.76 15.72 19.78
N GLN A 473 5.91 16.66 20.19
CA GLN A 473 6.22 17.59 21.30
C GLN A 473 5.63 17.15 22.64
N GLY A 474 5.35 15.87 22.81
CA GLY A 474 4.95 15.30 24.09
C GLY A 474 3.47 15.42 24.41
N GLY A 475 2.65 15.73 23.44
CA GLY A 475 1.20 15.70 23.58
C GLY A 475 0.65 14.30 23.33
N ALA A 476 -0.15 13.75 24.26
CA ALA A 476 -0.97 12.59 24.00
C ALA A 476 -2.43 13.03 23.93
N THR A 477 -3.01 13.03 22.73
CA THR A 477 -4.38 13.47 22.48
C THR A 477 -5.32 12.30 22.56
N LEU A 478 -6.37 12.43 23.36
CA LEU A 478 -7.43 11.43 23.50
C LEU A 478 -8.65 11.83 22.67
N LEU A 479 -9.06 10.94 21.81
CA LEU A 479 -10.19 11.12 20.90
C LEU A 479 -11.31 10.12 21.22
N GLU A 480 -12.54 10.55 21.13
CA GLU A 480 -13.72 9.69 21.14
C GLU A 480 -14.25 9.54 19.72
N ILE A 481 -14.39 8.31 19.28
CA ILE A 481 -14.88 7.96 17.96
C ILE A 481 -16.40 7.77 18.02
N CYS A 482 -17.10 8.21 16.96
CA CYS A 482 -18.56 8.07 16.86
C CYS A 482 -19.02 6.60 16.93
N SER A 483 -20.28 6.41 17.26
CA SER A 483 -20.89 5.08 17.39
C SER A 483 -20.82 4.27 16.10
N GLY A 484 -20.97 4.92 14.95
CA GLY A 484 -20.90 4.29 13.63
C GLY A 484 -19.56 3.61 13.34
N LEU A 485 -18.44 4.12 13.87
CA LEU A 485 -17.10 3.57 13.70
C LEU A 485 -16.63 2.71 14.87
N SER A 486 -17.32 2.74 16.00
CA SER A 486 -16.93 2.02 17.22
C SER A 486 -17.86 0.86 17.61
N THR A 487 -18.99 0.69 16.92
CA THR A 487 -19.95 -0.37 17.21
C THR A 487 -19.98 -1.38 16.08
N LEU A 488 -19.92 -2.67 16.41
CA LEU A 488 -19.95 -3.75 15.44
C LEU A 488 -21.27 -3.74 14.67
N GLN A 489 -21.19 -3.78 13.36
CA GLN A 489 -22.37 -3.81 12.49
C GLN A 489 -22.85 -5.24 12.22
N LYS A 490 -24.12 -5.37 11.85
CA LYS A 490 -24.71 -6.65 11.47
C LYS A 490 -24.00 -7.20 10.24
N ASN A 491 -23.64 -8.49 10.26
CA ASN A 491 -22.97 -9.21 9.17
C ASN A 491 -21.54 -8.73 8.78
N GLU A 492 -21.02 -7.69 9.41
CA GLU A 492 -19.69 -7.12 9.07
C GLU A 492 -18.58 -8.18 9.06
N LYS A 493 -18.58 -9.09 10.03
CA LYS A 493 -17.58 -10.14 10.12
C LYS A 493 -17.64 -11.12 8.95
N SER A 494 -18.85 -11.50 8.50
CA SER A 494 -19.03 -12.42 7.37
C SER A 494 -18.66 -11.76 6.04
N LEU A 495 -19.03 -10.50 5.86
CA LEU A 495 -18.67 -9.71 4.68
C LEU A 495 -17.16 -9.56 4.55
N LEU A 496 -16.50 -9.17 5.62
CA LEU A 496 -15.05 -9.01 5.62
C LEU A 496 -14.33 -10.34 5.40
N ALA A 497 -14.84 -11.44 5.98
CA ALA A 497 -14.29 -12.78 5.73
C ALA A 497 -14.35 -13.15 4.24
N ALA A 498 -15.51 -12.94 3.62
CA ALA A 498 -15.71 -13.18 2.18
C ALA A 498 -14.79 -12.29 1.33
N MET A 499 -14.63 -11.03 1.71
CA MET A 499 -13.72 -10.10 1.04
C MET A 499 -12.27 -10.57 1.11
N PHE A 500 -11.74 -10.88 2.29
CA PHE A 500 -10.37 -11.35 2.45
C PHE A 500 -10.12 -12.68 1.72
N GLU A 501 -11.08 -13.60 1.75
CA GLU A 501 -10.97 -14.87 1.02
C GLU A 501 -10.91 -14.65 -0.48
N ARG A 502 -11.73 -13.76 -1.01
CA ARG A 502 -11.73 -13.42 -2.44
C ARG A 502 -10.42 -12.76 -2.85
N GLU A 503 -9.96 -11.74 -2.12
CA GLU A 503 -8.72 -11.06 -2.43
C GLU A 503 -7.52 -12.03 -2.35
N THR A 504 -7.52 -12.91 -1.37
CA THR A 504 -6.52 -13.98 -1.25
C THR A 504 -6.56 -14.94 -2.44
N LYS A 505 -7.75 -15.34 -2.91
CA LYS A 505 -7.90 -16.17 -4.11
C LYS A 505 -7.41 -15.45 -5.37
N ARG A 506 -7.74 -14.17 -5.49
CA ARG A 506 -7.27 -13.33 -6.61
C ARG A 506 -5.75 -13.30 -6.67
N GLU A 507 -5.09 -12.99 -5.55
CA GLU A 507 -3.64 -12.92 -5.50
C GLU A 507 -2.97 -14.27 -5.78
N LYS A 508 -3.53 -15.38 -5.30
CA LYS A 508 -3.04 -16.73 -5.65
C LYS A 508 -3.06 -17.00 -7.15
N ILE A 509 -4.10 -16.55 -7.83
CA ILE A 509 -4.19 -16.71 -9.30
C ILE A 509 -3.13 -15.85 -9.99
N LEU A 510 -2.93 -14.61 -9.53
CA LEU A 510 -1.91 -13.72 -10.07
C LEU A 510 -0.49 -14.25 -9.84
N GLU A 511 -0.21 -14.74 -8.64
CA GLU A 511 1.07 -15.38 -8.30
C GLU A 511 1.37 -16.60 -9.19
N ALA A 512 0.36 -17.45 -9.39
CA ALA A 512 0.49 -18.60 -10.27
C ALA A 512 0.81 -18.19 -11.72
N ARG A 513 0.12 -17.16 -12.24
CA ARG A 513 0.39 -16.62 -13.59
C ARG A 513 1.80 -16.01 -13.70
N GLN A 514 2.23 -15.25 -12.72
CA GLN A 514 3.57 -14.68 -12.72
C GLN A 514 4.65 -15.76 -12.70
N ARG A 515 4.43 -16.85 -11.95
CA ARG A 515 5.33 -18.00 -11.96
C ARG A 515 5.41 -18.66 -13.34
N GLU A 516 4.27 -18.83 -14.00
CA GLU A 516 4.24 -19.36 -15.37
C GLU A 516 4.98 -18.47 -16.36
N ILE A 517 4.81 -17.15 -16.25
CA ILE A 517 5.51 -16.18 -17.10
C ILE A 517 7.02 -16.27 -16.86
N ARG A 518 7.47 -16.24 -15.60
CA ARG A 518 8.89 -16.37 -15.24
C ARG A 518 9.49 -17.69 -15.72
N LEU A 519 8.73 -18.80 -15.66
CA LEU A 519 9.19 -20.09 -16.18
C LEU A 519 9.32 -20.06 -17.71
N LYS A 520 8.36 -19.46 -18.41
CA LYS A 520 8.42 -19.28 -19.86
C LYS A 520 9.57 -18.37 -20.29
N GLU A 521 9.83 -17.31 -19.56
CA GLU A 521 10.96 -16.42 -19.81
C GLU A 521 12.31 -17.13 -19.58
N ARG A 522 12.42 -17.90 -18.50
CA ARG A 522 13.62 -18.73 -18.25
C ARG A 522 13.83 -19.76 -19.33
N SER A 523 12.79 -20.50 -19.72
CA SER A 523 12.90 -21.50 -20.81
C SER A 523 13.28 -20.86 -22.15
N ARG A 524 12.78 -19.64 -22.43
CA ARG A 524 13.18 -18.88 -23.62
C ARG A 524 14.64 -18.42 -23.54
N SER A 525 15.06 -17.91 -22.37
CA SER A 525 16.46 -17.51 -22.17
C SER A 525 17.43 -18.68 -22.17
N GLU A 526 16.99 -19.86 -21.72
CA GLU A 526 17.77 -21.10 -21.83
C GLU A 526 17.85 -21.59 -23.27
N GLN A 527 16.76 -21.56 -24.02
CA GLN A 527 16.73 -21.90 -25.45
C GLN A 527 17.59 -20.95 -26.29
N SER A 528 17.51 -19.64 -26.03
CA SER A 528 18.37 -18.66 -26.70
C SER A 528 19.85 -18.83 -26.33
N ARG A 529 20.16 -19.25 -25.09
CA ARG A 529 21.52 -19.61 -24.69
C ARG A 529 22.00 -20.92 -25.31
N GLU A 530 21.13 -21.92 -25.51
CA GLU A 530 21.47 -23.16 -26.20
C GLU A 530 21.66 -22.92 -27.71
N GLU A 531 20.92 -22.01 -28.32
CA GLU A 531 21.11 -21.59 -29.72
C GLU A 531 22.37 -20.71 -29.91
N GLU A 532 22.75 -19.90 -28.91
CA GLU A 532 24.02 -19.17 -28.88
C GLU A 532 25.22 -20.01 -28.42
N GLY A 533 24.98 -21.10 -27.67
CA GLY A 533 26.01 -21.98 -27.09
C GLY A 533 26.82 -22.82 -28.08
N GLY A 534 26.66 -22.59 -29.39
CA GLY A 534 27.55 -23.10 -30.44
C GLY A 534 28.80 -22.27 -30.68
N ARG A 535 29.00 -21.18 -29.96
CA ARG A 535 30.22 -20.41 -29.96
C ARG A 535 30.86 -20.47 -28.58
N GLU A 536 32.02 -21.07 -28.48
CA GLU A 536 32.88 -21.03 -27.30
C GLU A 536 33.16 -19.56 -26.94
N GLU A 537 32.43 -19.04 -25.97
CA GLU A 537 32.78 -17.78 -25.30
C GLU A 537 33.87 -18.07 -24.27
N GLY A 538 35.08 -17.73 -24.64
CA GLY A 538 36.14 -17.54 -23.66
C GLY A 538 35.70 -16.44 -22.68
N GLU A 539 36.01 -16.58 -21.38
CA GLU A 539 35.76 -15.59 -20.34
C GLU A 539 36.24 -14.21 -20.81
N GLU A 540 35.32 -13.34 -21.23
CA GLU A 540 35.64 -11.95 -21.59
C GLU A 540 36.06 -11.23 -20.30
N SER A 541 37.16 -10.53 -20.37
CA SER A 541 37.63 -9.70 -19.25
C SER A 541 36.63 -8.56 -19.00
N PRO A 542 36.52 -8.05 -17.75
CA PRO A 542 35.60 -6.94 -17.43
C PRO A 542 35.77 -5.73 -18.34
N ASP A 543 36.99 -5.47 -18.82
CA ASP A 543 37.29 -4.37 -19.74
C ASP A 543 36.70 -4.60 -21.13
N GLN A 544 36.65 -5.85 -21.59
CA GLN A 544 36.02 -6.20 -22.88
C GLN A 544 34.49 -6.06 -22.83
N LEU A 545 33.88 -6.36 -21.69
CA LEU A 545 32.43 -6.14 -21.49
C LEU A 545 32.08 -4.65 -21.52
N ILE A 546 32.90 -3.79 -20.93
CA ILE A 546 32.69 -2.34 -20.96
C ILE A 546 32.81 -1.81 -22.40
N VAL A 547 33.84 -2.20 -23.13
CA VAL A 547 34.03 -1.79 -24.53
C VAL A 547 32.88 -2.27 -25.43
N ARG A 548 32.36 -3.48 -25.19
CA ARG A 548 31.20 -3.99 -25.91
C ARG A 548 29.93 -3.18 -25.60
N ALA A 549 29.67 -2.89 -24.33
CA ALA A 549 28.53 -2.05 -23.92
C ALA A 549 28.62 -0.63 -24.48
N GLU A 550 29.82 -0.04 -24.55
CA GLU A 550 30.04 1.26 -25.19
C GLU A 550 29.76 1.22 -26.70
N ASN A 551 30.22 0.19 -27.38
CA ASN A 551 29.97 0.01 -28.82
C ASN A 551 28.51 -0.18 -29.11
N ASP A 552 27.80 -0.99 -28.32
CA ASP A 552 26.36 -1.20 -28.44
C ASP A 552 25.57 0.11 -28.20
N PHE A 553 25.97 0.89 -27.20
CA PHE A 553 25.39 2.20 -26.95
C PHE A 553 25.58 3.15 -28.14
N TYR A 554 26.79 3.28 -28.66
CA TYR A 554 27.05 4.15 -29.80
C TYR A 554 26.34 3.69 -31.07
N SER A 555 26.18 2.41 -31.29
CA SER A 555 25.43 1.86 -32.42
C SER A 555 23.94 2.23 -32.36
N VAL A 556 23.35 2.21 -31.17
CA VAL A 556 21.95 2.66 -30.93
C VAL A 556 21.82 4.16 -31.17
N VAL A 557 22.76 4.96 -30.66
CA VAL A 557 22.78 6.42 -30.85
C VAL A 557 22.91 6.77 -32.33
N GLU A 558 23.80 6.13 -33.07
CA GLU A 558 23.93 6.35 -34.51
C GLU A 558 22.67 5.99 -35.27
N THR A 559 22.02 4.89 -34.88
CA THR A 559 20.77 4.47 -35.49
C THR A 559 19.66 5.50 -35.29
N GLU A 560 19.53 6.03 -34.10
CA GLU A 560 18.53 7.06 -33.80
C GLU A 560 18.85 8.41 -34.45
N LEU A 561 20.11 8.81 -34.53
CA LEU A 561 20.54 10.01 -35.24
C LEU A 561 20.26 9.89 -36.75
N ARG A 562 20.45 8.70 -37.33
CA ARG A 562 20.13 8.45 -38.73
C ARG A 562 18.63 8.56 -38.99
N LYS A 563 17.81 7.94 -38.18
CA LYS A 563 16.33 8.06 -38.27
C LYS A 563 15.85 9.50 -38.11
N ARG A 564 16.51 10.27 -37.26
CA ARG A 564 16.20 11.68 -37.07
C ARG A 564 16.54 12.49 -38.31
N ARG A 565 17.71 12.28 -38.91
CA ARG A 565 18.10 12.93 -40.17
C ARG A 565 17.15 12.56 -41.33
N GLU A 566 16.78 11.30 -41.45
CA GLU A 566 15.83 10.83 -42.45
C GLU A 566 14.47 11.55 -42.30
N ARG A 567 13.97 11.72 -41.08
CA ARG A 567 12.74 12.50 -40.83
C ARG A 567 12.88 13.97 -41.12
N GLU A 568 14.03 14.56 -40.81
CA GLU A 568 14.31 15.97 -41.14
C GLU A 568 14.43 16.17 -42.64
N ASP A 569 15.02 15.23 -43.38
CA ASP A 569 15.11 15.24 -44.82
C ASP A 569 13.75 15.02 -45.48
N GLU A 570 12.91 14.15 -44.96
CA GLU A 570 11.52 13.97 -45.42
C GLU A 570 10.70 15.25 -45.21
N ALA A 571 10.76 15.84 -44.03
CA ALA A 571 10.06 17.08 -43.69
C ALA A 571 10.52 18.26 -44.59
N ASN A 572 11.82 18.32 -44.94
CA ASN A 572 12.35 19.33 -45.85
C ASN A 572 11.92 19.08 -47.30
N ARG A 573 11.81 17.83 -47.74
CA ARG A 573 11.26 17.48 -49.06
C ARG A 573 9.79 17.85 -49.17
N GLU A 574 9.00 17.59 -48.11
CA GLU A 574 7.59 17.98 -48.09
C GLU A 574 7.41 19.51 -48.15
N LYS A 575 8.24 20.27 -47.43
CA LYS A 575 8.24 21.73 -47.49
C LYS A 575 8.62 22.23 -48.87
N GLY A 576 9.64 21.65 -49.51
CA GLY A 576 10.04 22.02 -50.87
C GLY A 576 8.94 21.75 -51.92
N VAL A 577 8.19 20.64 -51.74
CA VAL A 577 7.05 20.33 -52.61
C VAL A 577 5.87 21.29 -52.40
N CYS A 578 5.68 21.81 -51.19
CA CYS A 578 4.67 22.83 -50.92
C CYS A 578 5.05 24.16 -51.53
N GLU A 579 6.30 24.61 -51.43
CA GLU A 579 6.80 25.85 -52.03
C GLU A 579 6.72 25.82 -53.57
N GLU A 580 7.06 24.68 -54.19
CA GLU A 580 6.89 24.54 -55.66
C GLU A 580 5.43 24.59 -56.11
N LYS A 581 4.50 24.11 -55.29
CA LYS A 581 3.06 24.21 -55.60
C LYS A 581 2.52 25.61 -55.40
N GLU A 582 2.97 26.35 -54.42
CA GLU A 582 2.62 27.74 -54.19
C GLU A 582 3.14 28.64 -55.34
N VAL A 583 4.38 28.45 -55.76
CA VAL A 583 4.96 29.18 -56.90
C VAL A 583 4.21 28.88 -58.22
N LYS A 584 3.79 27.63 -58.47
CA LYS A 584 2.98 27.27 -59.62
C LYS A 584 1.59 27.91 -59.59
N ASN A 585 0.94 27.94 -58.43
CA ASN A 585 -0.35 28.58 -58.27
C ASN A 585 -0.30 30.10 -58.43
N GLU A 586 0.80 30.76 -58.02
CA GLU A 586 1.02 32.19 -58.24
C GLU A 586 1.28 32.50 -59.71
N VAL A 587 1.98 31.63 -60.44
CA VAL A 587 2.19 31.83 -61.92
C VAL A 587 0.88 31.62 -62.71
N GLU A 588 0.07 30.61 -62.39
CA GLU A 588 -1.24 30.41 -63.03
C GLU A 588 -2.23 31.52 -62.67
N ALA A 589 -2.19 32.09 -61.46
CA ALA A 589 -3.03 33.25 -61.11
C ALA A 589 -2.62 34.53 -61.82
N SER A 590 -1.36 34.68 -62.22
CA SER A 590 -0.88 35.84 -63.01
C SER A 590 -1.21 35.76 -64.51
N GLU A 591 -1.31 34.52 -65.05
CA GLU A 591 -1.70 34.31 -66.45
C GLU A 591 -3.21 34.45 -66.70
N THR A 592 -4.06 34.33 -65.73
CA THR A 592 -5.51 34.52 -65.82
C THR A 592 -5.98 35.96 -65.65
N SER A 593 -5.04 36.91 -65.42
CA SER A 593 -5.35 38.35 -65.23
C SER A 593 -4.88 39.24 -66.36
N GLN A 594 -4.59 38.71 -67.57
CA GLN A 594 -4.35 39.48 -68.77
C GLN A 594 -5.51 39.39 -69.77
#